data_6cbb5a2246179d3e82eca3dd400a082b
#
_entry.id   6cbb5a2246179d3e82eca3dd400a082b
#
_cell.length_a   1.000
_cell.length_b   1.000
_cell.length_c   1.000
_cell.angle_alpha   90.00
_cell.angle_beta   90.00
_cell.angle_gamma   90.00
#
_symmetry.space_group_name_H-M   'P 1'
#
loop_
_entity.id
_entity.type
_entity.pdbx_description
1 polymer ?
#
loop_
_entity_poly.entity_id
_entity_poly.type
_entity_poly.pdbx_seq_one_letter_code
_entity_poly.pdbx_strand_id
1 'polypeptide(L)'
;MSPIITHEDELELARTEKEVVSQLKRLAKAQNDLINSQKKYAENLAKANLVREMLNRSFRDVIKQMQTLLREKKSNVQDEEVNLYQDIIHNNDGYVEVNNKYIDAIKNLTLKKEYFVEKKNEFADALSDVADKRSAVIKKALSVEKMKNKLVEGEKLKKLDADFNDYQRDFDIARDVLIKKIHQFLEVRNELDDLWTILKDSVSKSS
;
A
#
# COMPACT_ATOMS: atom_id res chain seq x y z
N MET A 1 -30.15 29.97 12.48
CA MET A 1 -28.94 30.78 12.54
C MET A 1 -27.74 29.87 12.28
N SER A 2 -27.00 30.07 11.17
CA SER A 2 -25.76 29.33 10.95
C SER A 2 -24.75 29.78 11.99
N PRO A 3 -23.95 28.87 12.59
CA PRO A 3 -22.92 29.26 13.54
C PRO A 3 -21.92 30.20 12.85
N ILE A 4 -21.53 31.25 13.53
CA ILE A 4 -20.47 32.19 13.07
C ILE A 4 -19.15 31.43 13.24
N ILE A 5 -18.53 31.04 12.12
CA ILE A 5 -17.21 30.41 12.12
C ILE A 5 -16.19 31.48 12.51
N THR A 6 -15.41 31.22 13.54
CA THR A 6 -14.38 32.13 14.04
C THR A 6 -13.01 31.79 13.45
N HIS A 7 -12.07 32.71 13.47
CA HIS A 7 -10.67 32.43 13.11
C HIS A 7 -10.02 31.38 14.01
N GLU A 8 -10.51 31.23 15.23
CA GLU A 8 -10.06 30.20 16.17
C GLU A 8 -10.49 28.80 15.72
N ASP A 9 -11.75 28.65 15.25
CA ASP A 9 -12.26 27.39 14.70
C ASP A 9 -11.46 26.96 13.47
N GLU A 10 -11.10 27.90 12.60
CA GLU A 10 -10.29 27.60 11.42
C GLU A 10 -8.83 27.21 11.75
N LEU A 11 -8.24 27.84 12.80
CA LEU A 11 -6.92 27.43 13.30
C LEU A 11 -6.95 26.04 13.92
N GLU A 12 -8.03 25.70 14.64
CA GLU A 12 -8.24 24.38 15.19
C GLU A 12 -8.41 23.33 14.08
N LEU A 13 -9.16 23.66 13.02
CA LEU A 13 -9.26 22.81 11.84
C LEU A 13 -7.88 22.52 11.22
N ALA A 14 -7.03 23.55 11.06
CA ALA A 14 -5.68 23.34 10.54
C ALA A 14 -4.81 22.45 11.44
N ARG A 15 -4.98 22.50 12.76
CA ARG A 15 -4.31 21.60 13.71
C ARG A 15 -4.80 20.16 13.55
N THR A 16 -6.12 19.97 13.46
CA THR A 16 -6.74 18.67 13.25
C THR A 16 -6.29 18.06 11.91
N GLU A 17 -6.23 18.85 10.84
CA GLU A 17 -5.67 18.43 9.54
C GLU A 17 -4.24 17.90 9.70
N LYS A 18 -3.38 18.56 10.47
CA LYS A 18 -2.00 18.10 10.76
C LYS A 18 -1.94 16.80 11.57
N GLU A 19 -2.86 16.62 12.51
CA GLU A 19 -2.97 15.35 13.23
C GLU A 19 -3.35 14.20 12.29
N VAL A 20 -4.32 14.42 11.40
CA VAL A 20 -4.71 13.45 10.36
C VAL A 20 -3.51 13.11 9.46
N VAL A 21 -2.71 14.10 9.03
CA VAL A 21 -1.48 13.87 8.27
C VAL A 21 -0.51 12.96 9.03
N SER A 22 -0.31 13.20 10.32
CA SER A 22 0.55 12.37 11.16
C SER A 22 0.06 10.92 11.22
N GLN A 23 -1.24 10.70 11.39
CA GLN A 23 -1.84 9.36 11.41
C GLN A 23 -1.75 8.65 10.03
N LEU A 24 -1.99 9.37 8.94
CA LEU A 24 -1.84 8.84 7.59
C LEU A 24 -0.41 8.36 7.31
N LYS A 25 0.61 9.14 7.70
CA LYS A 25 2.02 8.78 7.54
C LYS A 25 2.40 7.56 8.40
N ARG A 26 1.91 7.46 9.63
CA ARG A 26 2.10 6.28 10.47
C ARG A 26 1.46 5.03 9.87
N LEU A 27 0.23 5.17 9.36
CA LEU A 27 -0.47 4.07 8.68
C LEU A 27 0.27 3.63 7.42
N ALA A 28 0.73 4.57 6.60
CA ALA A 28 1.53 4.29 5.39
C ALA A 28 2.80 3.51 5.74
N LYS A 29 3.51 3.90 6.81
CA LYS A 29 4.69 3.17 7.29
C LYS A 29 4.35 1.73 7.69
N ALA A 30 3.32 1.53 8.51
CA ALA A 30 2.89 0.20 8.93
C ALA A 30 2.48 -0.69 7.75
N GLN A 31 1.83 -0.11 6.73
CA GLN A 31 1.48 -0.81 5.50
C GLN A 31 2.72 -1.21 4.68
N ASN A 32 3.75 -0.36 4.60
CA ASN A 32 5.02 -0.70 3.96
C ASN A 32 5.73 -1.87 4.68
N ASP A 33 5.73 -1.89 6.02
CA ASP A 33 6.31 -2.98 6.79
C ASP A 33 5.58 -4.30 6.52
N LEU A 34 4.25 -4.26 6.39
CA LEU A 34 3.44 -5.42 6.02
C LEU A 34 3.75 -5.90 4.59
N ILE A 35 3.86 -4.98 3.62
CA ILE A 35 4.23 -5.29 2.23
C ILE A 35 5.60 -5.98 2.17
N ASN A 36 6.58 -5.47 2.89
CA ASN A 36 7.92 -6.06 2.96
C ASN A 36 7.89 -7.48 3.56
N SER A 37 7.07 -7.69 4.59
CA SER A 37 6.87 -9.02 5.19
C SER A 37 6.23 -10.00 4.20
N GLN A 38 5.25 -9.56 3.42
CA GLN A 38 4.62 -10.37 2.37
C GLN A 38 5.59 -10.73 1.24
N LYS A 39 6.42 -9.79 0.80
CA LYS A 39 7.48 -10.05 -0.19
C LYS A 39 8.46 -11.10 0.32
N LYS A 40 8.94 -10.95 1.56
CA LYS A 40 9.85 -11.93 2.18
C LYS A 40 9.21 -13.32 2.30
N TYR A 41 7.91 -13.38 2.60
CA TYR A 41 7.19 -14.66 2.63
C TYR A 41 7.17 -15.32 1.24
N ALA A 42 6.84 -14.57 0.18
CA ALA A 42 6.85 -15.09 -1.19
C ALA A 42 8.25 -15.59 -1.61
N GLU A 43 9.32 -14.88 -1.24
CA GLU A 43 10.70 -15.30 -1.48
C GLU A 43 11.03 -16.62 -0.77
N ASN A 44 10.62 -16.77 0.49
CA ASN A 44 10.86 -17.99 1.25
C ASN A 44 10.07 -19.17 0.68
N LEU A 45 8.87 -18.93 0.20
CA LEU A 45 8.05 -19.94 -0.47
C LEU A 45 8.70 -20.40 -1.79
N ALA A 46 9.24 -19.45 -2.57
CA ALA A 46 10.00 -19.76 -3.79
C ALA A 46 11.25 -20.61 -3.49
N LYS A 47 11.99 -20.30 -2.42
CA LYS A 47 13.13 -21.12 -1.97
C LYS A 47 12.70 -22.52 -1.59
N ALA A 48 11.57 -22.68 -0.87
CA ALA A 48 11.04 -23.98 -0.52
C ALA A 48 10.64 -24.80 -1.76
N ASN A 49 10.05 -24.15 -2.78
CA ASN A 49 9.74 -24.81 -4.05
C ASN A 49 11.01 -25.30 -4.76
N LEU A 50 12.08 -24.50 -4.79
CA LEU A 50 13.34 -24.92 -5.38
C LEU A 50 13.91 -26.16 -4.69
N VAL A 51 13.83 -26.25 -3.36
CA VAL A 51 14.27 -27.44 -2.61
C VAL A 51 13.40 -28.65 -2.95
N ARG A 52 12.08 -28.49 -3.09
CA ARG A 52 11.18 -29.59 -3.52
C ARG A 52 11.51 -30.09 -4.92
N GLU A 53 11.79 -29.18 -5.85
CA GLU A 53 12.21 -29.58 -7.22
C GLU A 53 13.53 -30.35 -7.21
N MET A 54 14.50 -29.92 -6.39
CA MET A 54 15.76 -30.67 -6.23
C MET A 54 15.54 -32.06 -5.63
N LEU A 55 14.69 -32.15 -4.61
CA LEU A 55 14.31 -33.42 -4.00
C LEU A 55 13.60 -34.35 -5.01
N ASN A 56 12.69 -33.83 -5.83
CA ASN A 56 12.06 -34.61 -6.89
C ASN A 56 13.04 -35.10 -7.94
N ARG A 57 14.09 -34.34 -8.29
CA ARG A 57 15.17 -34.82 -9.16
C ARG A 57 15.88 -36.00 -8.53
N SER A 58 16.25 -35.94 -7.25
CA SER A 58 16.89 -37.03 -6.52
C SER A 58 15.99 -38.26 -6.47
N PHE A 59 14.70 -38.13 -6.22
CA PHE A 59 13.77 -39.25 -6.26
C PHE A 59 13.66 -39.90 -7.65
N ARG A 60 13.63 -39.11 -8.72
CA ARG A 60 13.65 -39.63 -10.10
C ARG A 60 14.94 -40.44 -10.37
N ASP A 61 16.06 -40.05 -9.84
CA ASP A 61 17.32 -40.81 -9.98
C ASP A 61 17.30 -42.10 -9.17
N VAL A 62 16.73 -42.10 -7.95
CA VAL A 62 16.49 -43.31 -7.17
C VAL A 62 15.59 -44.29 -7.92
N ILE A 63 14.47 -43.80 -8.47
CA ILE A 63 13.53 -44.61 -9.27
C ILE A 63 14.25 -45.26 -10.46
N LYS A 64 15.07 -44.53 -11.20
CA LYS A 64 15.86 -45.08 -12.31
C LYS A 64 16.79 -46.22 -11.86
N GLN A 65 17.47 -46.04 -10.73
CA GLN A 65 18.32 -47.08 -10.15
C GLN A 65 17.50 -48.32 -9.73
N MET A 66 16.39 -48.12 -9.04
CA MET A 66 15.47 -49.20 -8.64
C MET A 66 14.95 -49.99 -9.84
N GLN A 67 14.50 -49.29 -10.88
CA GLN A 67 14.02 -49.93 -12.13
C GLN A 67 15.13 -50.74 -12.82
N THR A 68 16.38 -50.29 -12.76
CA THR A 68 17.53 -51.03 -13.30
C THR A 68 17.76 -52.33 -12.50
N LEU A 69 17.73 -52.26 -11.16
CA LEU A 69 17.90 -53.42 -10.30
C LEU A 69 16.77 -54.44 -10.46
N LEU A 70 15.52 -53.97 -10.63
CA LEU A 70 14.37 -54.84 -10.93
C LEU A 70 14.56 -55.60 -12.25
N ARG A 71 15.00 -54.91 -13.32
CA ARG A 71 15.26 -55.53 -14.63
C ARG A 71 16.36 -56.59 -14.56
N GLU A 72 17.40 -56.34 -13.78
CA GLU A 72 18.53 -57.26 -13.62
C GLU A 72 18.27 -58.39 -12.64
N LYS A 73 17.08 -58.40 -11.96
CA LYS A 73 16.73 -59.38 -10.90
C LYS A 73 17.80 -59.50 -9.80
N LYS A 74 18.50 -58.38 -9.49
CA LYS A 74 19.62 -58.36 -8.55
C LYS A 74 19.28 -57.86 -7.14
N SER A 75 18.04 -57.52 -6.86
CA SER A 75 17.63 -56.98 -5.57
C SER A 75 16.21 -57.39 -5.17
N ASN A 76 15.91 -57.18 -3.88
CA ASN A 76 14.56 -57.36 -3.33
C ASN A 76 13.66 -56.13 -3.48
N VAL A 77 14.01 -55.17 -4.36
CA VAL A 77 13.19 -53.99 -4.65
C VAL A 77 11.85 -54.45 -5.22
N GLN A 78 10.76 -53.84 -4.74
CA GLN A 78 9.40 -54.12 -5.19
C GLN A 78 8.86 -52.97 -6.04
N ASP A 79 7.98 -53.27 -6.98
CA ASP A 79 7.29 -52.26 -7.80
C ASP A 79 6.50 -51.28 -6.92
N GLU A 80 6.01 -51.72 -5.78
CA GLU A 80 5.31 -50.89 -4.80
C GLU A 80 6.19 -49.74 -4.26
N GLU A 81 7.48 -50.01 -3.99
CA GLU A 81 8.42 -48.98 -3.54
C GLU A 81 8.63 -47.92 -4.62
N VAL A 82 8.74 -48.31 -5.89
CA VAL A 82 8.84 -47.42 -7.03
C VAL A 82 7.60 -46.51 -7.13
N ASN A 83 6.42 -47.07 -6.96
CA ASN A 83 5.16 -46.32 -7.00
C ASN A 83 5.07 -45.30 -5.87
N LEU A 84 5.49 -45.65 -4.65
CA LEU A 84 5.53 -44.70 -3.52
C LEU A 84 6.40 -43.46 -3.82
N TYR A 85 7.59 -43.65 -4.41
CA TYR A 85 8.42 -42.52 -4.81
C TYR A 85 7.77 -41.70 -5.93
N GLN A 86 7.08 -42.28 -6.86
CA GLN A 86 6.31 -41.56 -7.89
C GLN A 86 5.20 -40.74 -7.30
N ASP A 87 4.45 -41.25 -6.32
CA ASP A 87 3.39 -40.55 -5.62
C ASP A 87 3.96 -39.33 -4.83
N ILE A 88 5.12 -39.51 -4.19
CA ILE A 88 5.80 -38.38 -3.51
C ILE A 88 6.17 -37.26 -4.50
N ILE A 89 6.71 -37.62 -5.67
CA ILE A 89 7.06 -36.67 -6.72
C ILE A 89 5.80 -35.96 -7.21
N HIS A 90 4.72 -36.69 -7.50
CA HIS A 90 3.47 -36.12 -7.96
C HIS A 90 2.88 -35.13 -6.96
N ASN A 91 2.85 -35.49 -5.68
CA ASN A 91 2.39 -34.60 -4.63
C ASN A 91 3.25 -33.34 -4.51
N ASN A 92 4.59 -33.48 -4.55
CA ASN A 92 5.50 -32.36 -4.51
C ASN A 92 5.34 -31.41 -5.71
N ASP A 93 5.17 -31.96 -6.93
CA ASP A 93 4.95 -31.16 -8.15
C ASP A 93 3.62 -30.37 -8.03
N GLY A 94 2.56 -30.98 -7.49
CA GLY A 94 1.30 -30.31 -7.18
C GLY A 94 1.47 -29.14 -6.19
N TYR A 95 2.22 -29.36 -5.11
CA TYR A 95 2.55 -28.27 -4.17
C TYR A 95 3.35 -27.12 -4.81
N VAL A 96 4.32 -27.44 -5.66
CA VAL A 96 5.12 -26.42 -6.38
C VAL A 96 4.23 -25.59 -7.28
N GLU A 97 3.31 -26.22 -8.03
CA GLU A 97 2.39 -25.50 -8.91
C GLU A 97 1.47 -24.53 -8.14
N VAL A 98 0.83 -25.02 -7.06
CA VAL A 98 -0.05 -24.20 -6.22
C VAL A 98 0.72 -23.04 -5.58
N ASN A 99 1.91 -23.32 -5.05
CA ASN A 99 2.74 -22.29 -4.44
C ASN A 99 3.19 -21.23 -5.44
N ASN A 100 3.51 -21.59 -6.67
CA ASN A 100 3.90 -20.63 -7.70
C ASN A 100 2.74 -19.69 -8.05
N LYS A 101 1.52 -20.20 -8.20
CA LYS A 101 0.32 -19.37 -8.38
C LYS A 101 0.11 -18.42 -7.21
N TYR A 102 0.33 -18.89 -5.97
CA TYR A 102 0.22 -18.06 -4.78
C TYR A 102 1.31 -16.99 -4.68
N ILE A 103 2.56 -17.31 -5.03
CA ILE A 103 3.67 -16.36 -5.11
C ILE A 103 3.35 -15.23 -6.08
N ASP A 104 2.84 -15.56 -7.27
CA ASP A 104 2.49 -14.56 -8.28
C ASP A 104 1.32 -13.68 -7.83
N ALA A 105 0.32 -14.26 -7.15
CA ALA A 105 -0.77 -13.50 -6.55
C ALA A 105 -0.26 -12.52 -5.48
N ILE A 106 0.66 -12.95 -4.60
CA ILE A 106 1.27 -12.08 -3.59
C ILE A 106 2.06 -10.94 -4.25
N LYS A 107 2.87 -11.24 -5.28
CA LYS A 107 3.64 -10.22 -6.01
C LYS A 107 2.74 -9.15 -6.61
N ASN A 108 1.68 -9.56 -7.31
CA ASN A 108 0.72 -8.65 -7.92
C ASN A 108 0.01 -7.78 -6.86
N LEU A 109 -0.42 -8.40 -5.76
CA LEU A 109 -1.07 -7.69 -4.66
C LEU A 109 -0.12 -6.68 -3.99
N THR A 110 1.15 -7.06 -3.76
CA THR A 110 2.12 -6.16 -3.13
C THR A 110 2.44 -4.95 -4.01
N LEU A 111 2.56 -5.11 -5.32
CA LEU A 111 2.74 -4.00 -6.26
C LEU A 111 1.58 -2.99 -6.19
N LYS A 112 0.33 -3.48 -6.17
CA LYS A 112 -0.84 -2.61 -6.04
C LYS A 112 -0.91 -1.92 -4.69
N LYS A 113 -0.53 -2.62 -3.60
CA LYS A 113 -0.45 -2.01 -2.27
C LYS A 113 0.63 -0.93 -2.18
N GLU A 114 1.79 -1.12 -2.80
CA GLU A 114 2.84 -0.10 -2.87
C GLU A 114 2.33 1.17 -3.54
N TYR A 115 1.68 1.03 -4.68
CA TYR A 115 1.07 2.15 -5.38
C TYR A 115 0.00 2.86 -4.53
N PHE A 116 -0.83 2.10 -3.79
CA PHE A 116 -1.79 2.67 -2.87
C PHE A 116 -1.14 3.46 -1.72
N VAL A 117 -0.04 2.95 -1.16
CA VAL A 117 0.70 3.66 -0.10
C VAL A 117 1.35 4.93 -0.64
N GLU A 118 1.86 4.91 -1.87
CA GLU A 118 2.36 6.10 -2.55
C GLU A 118 1.27 7.17 -2.66
N LYS A 119 0.07 6.82 -3.17
CA LYS A 119 -1.04 7.77 -3.30
C LYS A 119 -1.56 8.27 -1.94
N LYS A 120 -1.50 7.46 -0.90
CA LYS A 120 -1.78 7.88 0.47
C LYS A 120 -0.79 8.93 0.97
N ASN A 121 0.50 8.77 0.68
CA ASN A 121 1.52 9.75 1.04
C ASN A 121 1.33 11.06 0.28
N GLU A 122 1.05 11.01 -1.03
CA GLU A 122 0.74 12.19 -1.83
C GLU A 122 -0.48 12.95 -1.28
N PHE A 123 -1.52 12.23 -0.88
CA PHE A 123 -2.69 12.83 -0.22
C PHE A 123 -2.31 13.47 1.12
N ALA A 124 -1.54 12.80 1.97
CA ALA A 124 -1.09 13.33 3.24
C ALA A 124 -0.24 14.59 3.09
N ASP A 125 0.64 14.64 2.08
CA ASP A 125 1.48 15.81 1.80
C ASP A 125 0.63 17.00 1.28
N ALA A 126 -0.34 16.75 0.40
CA ALA A 126 -1.28 17.77 -0.07
C ALA A 126 -2.16 18.32 1.08
N LEU A 127 -2.62 17.46 1.99
CA LEU A 127 -3.37 17.88 3.18
C LEU A 127 -2.51 18.72 4.12
N SER A 128 -1.22 18.38 4.28
CA SER A 128 -0.27 19.18 5.07
C SER A 128 -0.11 20.57 4.49
N ASP A 129 0.04 20.70 3.16
CA ASP A 129 0.17 21.98 2.49
C ASP A 129 -1.08 22.86 2.67
N VAL A 130 -2.27 22.27 2.55
CA VAL A 130 -3.55 22.96 2.82
C VAL A 130 -3.61 23.46 4.26
N ALA A 131 -3.24 22.64 5.25
CA ALA A 131 -3.26 23.02 6.66
C ALA A 131 -2.27 24.18 6.96
N ASP A 132 -1.08 24.17 6.36
CA ASP A 132 -0.08 25.22 6.51
C ASP A 132 -0.57 26.53 5.89
N LYS A 133 -1.10 26.49 4.67
CA LYS A 133 -1.63 27.67 3.97
C LYS A 133 -2.87 28.21 4.64
N ARG A 134 -3.79 27.36 5.14
CA ARG A 134 -4.93 27.79 5.98
C ARG A 134 -4.45 28.59 7.19
N SER A 135 -3.48 28.06 7.93
CA SER A 135 -2.92 28.76 9.09
C SER A 135 -2.30 30.11 8.73
N ALA A 136 -1.63 30.19 7.58
CA ALA A 136 -1.00 31.42 7.10
C ALA A 136 -2.05 32.50 6.71
N VAL A 137 -3.10 32.12 5.98
CA VAL A 137 -4.23 32.98 5.62
C VAL A 137 -4.88 33.57 6.86
N ILE A 138 -5.18 32.74 7.86
CA ILE A 138 -5.86 33.18 9.08
C ILE A 138 -4.98 34.15 9.87
N LYS A 139 -3.69 33.87 10.05
CA LYS A 139 -2.75 34.78 10.73
C LYS A 139 -2.66 36.11 10.02
N LYS A 140 -2.73 36.10 8.67
CA LYS A 140 -2.69 37.33 7.88
C LYS A 140 -4.01 38.11 8.02
N ALA A 141 -5.18 37.40 7.97
CA ALA A 141 -6.50 38.00 8.20
C ALA A 141 -6.57 38.72 9.57
N LEU A 142 -6.11 38.06 10.64
CA LEU A 142 -6.02 38.65 11.98
C LEU A 142 -5.10 39.87 12.02
N SER A 143 -4.05 39.89 11.23
CA SER A 143 -3.13 41.03 11.15
C SER A 143 -3.79 42.23 10.44
N VAL A 144 -4.54 41.97 9.35
CA VAL A 144 -5.33 42.97 8.63
C VAL A 144 -6.39 43.58 9.56
N GLU A 145 -7.14 42.74 10.28
CA GLU A 145 -8.17 43.16 11.22
C GLU A 145 -7.61 44.04 12.36
N LYS A 146 -6.48 43.62 12.96
CA LYS A 146 -5.79 44.41 13.98
C LYS A 146 -5.35 45.80 13.49
N MET A 147 -4.92 45.91 12.23
CA MET A 147 -4.54 47.21 11.64
C MET A 147 -5.75 48.08 11.34
N LYS A 148 -6.85 47.48 10.80
CA LYS A 148 -8.11 48.22 10.59
C LYS A 148 -8.67 48.75 11.90
N ASN A 149 -8.64 47.96 12.97
CA ASN A 149 -9.10 48.37 14.30
C ASN A 149 -8.22 49.47 14.94
N LYS A 150 -6.96 49.62 14.52
CA LYS A 150 -6.07 50.70 14.96
C LYS A 150 -6.17 51.97 14.12
N LEU A 151 -7.12 52.07 13.18
CA LEU A 151 -7.31 53.20 12.27
C LEU A 151 -6.03 53.53 11.47
N VAL A 152 -5.23 52.51 11.15
CA VAL A 152 -4.03 52.70 10.33
C VAL A 152 -4.47 52.76 8.88
N GLU A 153 -4.47 53.97 8.31
CA GLU A 153 -4.76 54.21 6.90
C GLU A 153 -3.47 54.35 6.09
N GLY A 154 -3.52 54.03 4.79
CA GLY A 154 -2.46 54.30 3.84
C GLY A 154 -1.78 53.06 3.25
N GLU A 155 -0.53 53.26 2.75
CA GLU A 155 0.21 52.22 2.00
C GLU A 155 0.43 50.90 2.76
N LYS A 156 0.61 50.99 4.10
CA LYS A 156 0.80 49.76 4.92
C LYS A 156 -0.41 48.84 4.90
N LEU A 157 -1.62 49.40 4.97
CA LEU A 157 -2.84 48.62 4.91
C LEU A 157 -3.04 48.03 3.51
N LYS A 158 -2.80 48.81 2.45
CA LYS A 158 -2.87 48.32 1.05
C LYS A 158 -1.91 47.19 0.80
N LYS A 159 -0.68 47.24 1.28
CA LYS A 159 0.31 46.20 1.17
C LYS A 159 -0.14 44.95 1.91
N LEU A 160 -0.70 45.07 3.11
CA LEU A 160 -1.18 43.96 3.90
C LEU A 160 -2.39 43.25 3.28
N ASP A 161 -3.32 44.01 2.68
CA ASP A 161 -4.47 43.49 1.92
C ASP A 161 -4.00 42.78 0.64
N ALA A 162 -2.99 43.29 -0.06
CA ALA A 162 -2.39 42.63 -1.22
C ALA A 162 -1.75 41.25 -0.82
N ASP A 163 -0.93 41.26 0.23
CA ASP A 163 -0.34 40.04 0.79
C ASP A 163 -1.43 39.04 1.20
N PHE A 164 -2.53 39.49 1.84
CA PHE A 164 -3.65 38.59 2.22
C PHE A 164 -4.28 37.93 1.00
N ASN A 165 -4.51 38.67 -0.07
CA ASN A 165 -5.06 38.12 -1.32
C ASN A 165 -4.12 37.12 -1.95
N ASP A 166 -2.80 37.33 -1.89
CA ASP A 166 -1.82 36.35 -2.37
C ASP A 166 -1.85 35.02 -1.56
N TYR A 167 -1.90 35.13 -0.22
CA TYR A 167 -2.04 33.96 0.64
C TYR A 167 -3.35 33.22 0.40
N GLN A 168 -4.46 33.95 0.17
CA GLN A 168 -5.76 33.35 -0.16
C GLN A 168 -5.69 32.58 -1.48
N ARG A 169 -5.09 33.16 -2.50
CA ARG A 169 -4.89 32.49 -3.80
C ARG A 169 -4.05 31.22 -3.65
N ASP A 170 -2.95 31.27 -2.90
CA ASP A 170 -2.09 30.11 -2.67
C ASP A 170 -2.82 29.01 -1.91
N PHE A 171 -3.69 29.37 -0.97
CA PHE A 171 -4.55 28.42 -0.27
C PHE A 171 -5.55 27.76 -1.23
N ASP A 172 -6.20 28.51 -2.10
CA ASP A 172 -7.16 27.98 -3.07
C ASP A 172 -6.49 27.00 -4.04
N ILE A 173 -5.29 27.32 -4.52
CA ILE A 173 -4.48 26.40 -5.35
C ILE A 173 -4.17 25.10 -4.60
N ALA A 174 -3.72 25.20 -3.34
CA ALA A 174 -3.40 24.02 -2.54
C ALA A 174 -4.65 23.15 -2.29
N ARG A 175 -5.82 23.76 -2.05
CA ARG A 175 -7.09 23.06 -1.90
C ARG A 175 -7.48 22.30 -3.18
N ASP A 176 -7.31 22.90 -4.34
CA ASP A 176 -7.59 22.23 -5.62
C ASP A 176 -6.65 21.05 -5.88
N VAL A 177 -5.37 21.16 -5.51
CA VAL A 177 -4.42 20.05 -5.55
C VAL A 177 -4.85 18.94 -4.60
N LEU A 178 -5.26 19.27 -3.38
CA LEU A 178 -5.74 18.30 -2.40
C LEU A 178 -6.95 17.51 -2.93
N ILE A 179 -7.94 18.19 -3.53
CA ILE A 179 -9.12 17.54 -4.10
C ILE A 179 -8.72 16.51 -5.18
N LYS A 180 -7.79 16.88 -6.07
CA LYS A 180 -7.26 15.94 -7.08
C LYS A 180 -6.56 14.73 -6.45
N LYS A 181 -5.77 14.93 -5.40
CA LYS A 181 -5.09 13.85 -4.69
C LYS A 181 -6.05 12.93 -3.95
N ILE A 182 -7.13 13.46 -3.39
CA ILE A 182 -8.22 12.67 -2.80
C ILE A 182 -8.84 11.74 -3.85
N HIS A 183 -9.19 12.27 -5.02
CA HIS A 183 -9.79 11.47 -6.09
C HIS A 183 -8.85 10.34 -6.53
N GLN A 184 -7.57 10.63 -6.79
CA GLN A 184 -6.55 9.62 -7.14
C GLN A 184 -6.41 8.54 -6.05
N PHE A 185 -6.42 8.93 -4.79
CA PHE A 185 -6.34 7.99 -3.67
C PHE A 185 -7.56 7.07 -3.60
N LEU A 186 -8.78 7.62 -3.79
CA LEU A 186 -10.03 6.85 -3.77
C LEU A 186 -10.12 5.87 -4.96
N GLU A 187 -9.67 6.27 -6.14
CA GLU A 187 -9.60 5.40 -7.32
C GLU A 187 -8.75 4.15 -7.04
N VAL A 188 -7.53 4.36 -6.56
CA VAL A 188 -6.61 3.25 -6.25
C VAL A 188 -7.11 2.38 -5.11
N ARG A 189 -7.81 2.96 -4.13
CA ARG A 189 -8.46 2.20 -3.06
C ARG A 189 -9.53 1.26 -3.63
N ASN A 190 -10.38 1.75 -4.52
CA ASN A 190 -11.42 0.93 -5.15
C ASN A 190 -10.81 -0.23 -5.96
N GLU A 191 -9.75 0.02 -6.74
CA GLU A 191 -9.03 -1.04 -7.45
C GLU A 191 -8.47 -2.12 -6.51
N LEU A 192 -7.99 -1.73 -5.32
CA LEU A 192 -7.52 -2.70 -4.32
C LEU A 192 -8.65 -3.51 -3.70
N ASP A 193 -9.79 -2.90 -3.43
CA ASP A 193 -10.96 -3.59 -2.87
C ASP A 193 -11.51 -4.62 -3.88
N ASP A 194 -11.51 -4.30 -5.18
CA ASP A 194 -11.89 -5.23 -6.27
C ASP A 194 -10.93 -6.43 -6.34
N LEU A 195 -9.61 -6.18 -6.31
CA LEU A 195 -8.61 -7.25 -6.30
C LEU A 195 -8.72 -8.15 -5.06
N TRP A 196 -9.01 -7.56 -3.91
CA TRP A 196 -9.22 -8.32 -2.67
C TRP A 196 -10.42 -9.23 -2.76
N THR A 197 -11.50 -8.76 -3.39
CA THR A 197 -12.72 -9.55 -3.64
C THR A 197 -12.43 -10.72 -4.59
N ILE A 198 -11.71 -10.49 -5.70
CA ILE A 198 -11.30 -11.52 -6.65
C ILE A 198 -10.44 -12.61 -5.98
N LEU A 199 -9.47 -12.20 -5.14
CA LEU A 199 -8.62 -13.14 -4.40
C LEU A 199 -9.42 -14.00 -3.42
N LYS A 200 -10.35 -13.38 -2.69
CA LYS A 200 -11.24 -14.08 -1.74
C LYS A 200 -12.09 -15.12 -2.46
N ASP A 201 -12.66 -14.77 -3.60
CA ASP A 201 -13.51 -15.67 -4.39
C ASP A 201 -12.71 -16.81 -5.03
N SER A 202 -11.45 -16.56 -5.41
CA SER A 202 -10.59 -17.62 -5.95
C SER A 202 -10.17 -18.64 -4.89
N VAL A 203 -9.94 -18.21 -3.65
CA VAL A 203 -9.63 -19.11 -2.52
C VAL A 203 -10.85 -19.93 -2.11
N SER A 204 -12.05 -19.33 -2.08
CA SER A 204 -13.28 -20.02 -1.70
C SER A 204 -13.75 -21.07 -2.72
N LYS A 205 -13.35 -20.95 -3.99
CA LYS A 205 -13.65 -21.94 -5.06
C LYS A 205 -12.64 -23.09 -5.12
N SER A 206 -11.51 -22.96 -4.40
CA SER A 206 -10.45 -23.97 -4.34
C SER A 206 -10.52 -24.84 -3.08
N SER A 207 -11.50 -24.58 -2.22
CA SER A 207 -11.82 -25.35 -1.00
C SER A 207 -13.02 -26.24 -1.22
#